data_6bd7f48b01bb3b8fa314ff8ed505f142
#
_entry.id   6bd7f48b01bb3b8fa314ff8ed505f142
#
_cell.length_a   1.000
_cell.length_b   1.000
_cell.length_c   1.000
_cell.angle_alpha   90.00
_cell.angle_beta   90.00
_cell.angle_gamma   90.00
#
_symmetry.space_group_name_H-M   'P 1'
#
loop_
_entity.id
_entity.type
_entity.pdbx_description
1 polymer ?
#
loop_
_entity_poly.entity_id
_entity_poly.type
_entity_poly.pdbx_seq_one_letter_code
_entity_poly.pdbx_strand_id
1 'polypeptide(L)'
;MTIRFEWDPKKASSNEKKHGVSFEEARTVFFDENAKLIDDPDHSEDEDRFVLLGISSTLRVMVVCHCYREQGNLIRIISARKASAHESKQYP
;
A
#
# COMPACT_ATOMS: atom_id res chain seq x y z
N MET A 1 -1.61 -11.82 17.59
CA MET A 1 -2.30 -12.19 16.36
C MET A 1 -1.46 -11.75 15.16
N THR A 2 -1.24 -12.63 14.21
CA THR A 2 -0.35 -12.34 13.08
C THR A 2 -1.15 -11.84 11.89
N ILE A 3 -0.77 -10.68 11.37
CA ILE A 3 -1.36 -10.16 10.14
C ILE A 3 -0.66 -10.83 8.97
N ARG A 4 -1.44 -11.33 8.03
CA ARG A 4 -0.92 -11.98 6.83
C ARG A 4 -1.16 -11.08 5.62
N PHE A 5 -0.35 -11.26 4.61
CA PHE A 5 -0.45 -10.49 3.37
C PHE A 5 -0.62 -11.43 2.19
N GLU A 6 -1.36 -10.97 1.19
CA GLU A 6 -1.48 -11.69 -0.07
C GLU A 6 -1.53 -10.71 -1.22
N TRP A 7 -1.25 -11.20 -2.41
CA TRP A 7 -1.41 -10.43 -3.65
C TRP A 7 -1.37 -11.36 -4.84
N ASP A 8 -1.83 -10.83 -5.99
CA ASP A 8 -1.79 -11.51 -7.27
C ASP A 8 -0.38 -11.35 -7.85
N PRO A 9 0.35 -12.44 -8.13
CA PRO A 9 1.71 -12.35 -8.68
C PRO A 9 1.81 -11.58 -10.00
N LYS A 10 0.78 -11.67 -10.83
CA LYS A 10 0.76 -10.93 -12.11
C LYS A 10 0.66 -9.44 -11.87
N LYS A 11 -0.17 -9.04 -10.91
CA LYS A 11 -0.29 -7.63 -10.55
C LYS A 11 0.98 -7.12 -9.89
N ALA A 12 1.64 -7.93 -9.08
CA ALA A 12 2.90 -7.56 -8.46
C ALA A 12 3.96 -7.29 -9.52
N SER A 13 4.05 -8.15 -10.52
CA SER A 13 5.01 -7.99 -11.60
C SER A 13 4.72 -6.74 -12.43
N SER A 14 3.46 -6.53 -12.81
CA SER A 14 3.07 -5.34 -13.56
C SER A 14 3.33 -4.06 -12.78
N ASN A 15 3.04 -4.10 -11.48
CA ASN A 15 3.23 -2.94 -10.61
C ASN A 15 4.69 -2.57 -10.51
N GLU A 16 5.57 -3.56 -10.38
CA GLU A 16 7.00 -3.32 -10.28
C GLU A 16 7.55 -2.72 -11.58
N LYS A 17 7.10 -3.23 -12.72
CA LYS A 17 7.51 -2.68 -14.02
C LYS A 17 7.05 -1.24 -14.20
N LYS A 18 5.82 -0.94 -13.74
CA LYS A 18 5.22 0.37 -13.95
C LYS A 18 5.74 1.41 -12.95
N HIS A 19 5.92 1.03 -11.70
CA HIS A 19 6.21 1.97 -10.63
C HIS A 19 7.58 1.79 -9.97
N GLY A 20 8.29 0.71 -10.29
CA GLY A 20 9.58 0.43 -9.68
C GLY A 20 9.48 0.05 -8.21
N VAL A 21 8.34 -0.47 -7.79
CA VAL A 21 8.06 -0.83 -6.40
C VAL A 21 7.53 -2.25 -6.34
N SER A 22 8.15 -3.08 -5.51
CA SER A 22 7.67 -4.45 -5.28
C SER A 22 6.61 -4.48 -4.19
N PHE A 23 5.77 -5.50 -4.23
CA PHE A 23 4.78 -5.68 -3.16
C PHE A 23 5.43 -6.16 -1.86
N GLU A 24 6.59 -6.81 -1.95
CA GLU A 24 7.38 -7.13 -0.76
C GLU A 24 7.80 -5.86 -0.02
N GLU A 25 8.24 -4.85 -0.76
CA GLU A 25 8.58 -3.56 -0.14
C GLU A 25 7.32 -2.86 0.36
N ALA A 26 6.24 -2.89 -0.42
CA ALA A 26 4.96 -2.28 -0.02
C ALA A 26 4.47 -2.84 1.31
N ARG A 27 4.65 -4.13 1.53
CA ARG A 27 4.25 -4.77 2.78
C ARG A 27 4.91 -4.10 3.99
N THR A 28 6.16 -3.67 3.85
CA THR A 28 6.90 -3.07 4.97
C THR A 28 6.30 -1.75 5.44
N VAL A 29 5.54 -1.08 4.59
CA VAL A 29 4.89 0.20 4.95
C VAL A 29 3.89 -0.01 6.08
N PHE A 30 3.31 -1.20 6.19
CA PHE A 30 2.33 -1.51 7.23
C PHE A 30 2.96 -1.61 8.63
N PHE A 31 4.27 -1.64 8.72
CA PHE A 31 4.99 -1.67 10.00
C PHE A 31 5.52 -0.30 10.40
N ASP A 32 5.27 0.73 9.59
CA ASP A 32 5.64 2.11 9.93
C ASP A 32 4.63 2.66 10.93
N GLU A 33 5.11 3.03 12.11
CA GLU A 33 4.24 3.55 13.17
C GLU A 33 3.58 4.88 12.82
N ASN A 34 4.16 5.61 11.87
CA ASN A 34 3.65 6.90 11.45
C ASN A 34 2.80 6.82 10.18
N ALA A 35 2.59 5.61 9.66
CA ALA A 35 1.75 5.43 8.48
C ALA A 35 0.33 5.85 8.79
N LYS A 36 -0.35 6.43 7.79
CA LYS A 36 -1.73 6.84 7.96
C LYS A 36 -2.54 6.52 6.73
N LEU A 37 -3.82 6.29 6.95
CA LEU A 37 -4.75 6.10 5.84
C LEU A 37 -5.08 7.45 5.23
N ILE A 38 -5.11 7.51 3.92
CA ILE A 38 -5.47 8.70 3.17
C ILE A 38 -6.60 8.33 2.20
N ASP A 39 -7.23 9.33 1.63
CA ASP A 39 -8.27 9.12 0.63
C ASP A 39 -7.64 8.57 -0.64
N ASP A 40 -8.34 7.61 -1.26
CA ASP A 40 -7.91 7.07 -2.54
C ASP A 40 -8.26 8.07 -3.64
N PRO A 41 -7.28 8.66 -4.33
CA PRO A 41 -7.57 9.62 -5.40
C PRO A 41 -8.23 8.96 -6.60
N ASP A 42 -8.03 7.64 -6.76
CA ASP A 42 -8.63 6.88 -7.85
C ASP A 42 -9.84 6.11 -7.37
N HIS A 43 -10.51 6.67 -6.42
CA HIS A 43 -11.69 6.18 -5.76
C HIS A 43 -12.57 5.23 -6.58
N SER A 44 -12.81 4.05 -6.05
CA SER A 44 -13.72 3.08 -6.61
C SER A 44 -14.88 2.85 -5.64
N GLU A 45 -16.10 3.03 -6.13
CA GLU A 45 -17.27 2.87 -5.30
C GLU A 45 -17.62 1.40 -5.04
N ASP A 46 -17.04 0.50 -5.82
CA ASP A 46 -17.44 -0.89 -5.81
C ASP A 46 -16.68 -1.75 -4.81
N GLU A 47 -15.64 -1.21 -4.18
CA GLU A 47 -14.80 -2.00 -3.28
C GLU A 47 -14.35 -1.17 -2.09
N ASP A 48 -14.20 -1.86 -0.96
CA ASP A 48 -13.67 -1.27 0.25
C ASP A 48 -12.15 -1.21 0.15
N ARG A 49 -11.66 -0.25 -0.60
CA ARG A 49 -10.23 -0.03 -0.76
C ARG A 49 -9.74 1.05 0.17
N PHE A 50 -8.56 0.84 0.66
CA PHE A 50 -7.89 1.76 1.56
C PHE A 50 -6.53 2.11 0.98
N VAL A 51 -6.07 3.32 1.26
CA VAL A 51 -4.75 3.77 0.80
C VAL A 51 -3.93 4.13 2.02
N LEU A 52 -2.78 3.49 2.17
CA LEU A 52 -1.88 3.74 3.28
C LEU A 52 -0.67 4.54 2.79
N LEU A 53 -0.43 5.67 3.45
CA LEU A 53 0.74 6.50 3.20
C LEU A 53 1.75 6.25 4.31
N GLY A 54 2.94 5.81 3.95
CA GLY A 54 3.96 5.53 4.94
C GLY A 54 5.32 5.29 4.32
N ILE A 55 6.31 5.09 5.16
CA ILE A 55 7.69 4.88 4.73
C ILE A 55 7.99 3.38 4.68
N SER A 56 8.68 2.94 3.62
CA SER A 56 9.06 1.55 3.46
C SER A 56 10.40 1.24 4.13
N SER A 57 10.77 -0.04 4.13
CA SER A 57 12.06 -0.48 4.69
C SER A 57 13.26 0.11 3.97
N THR A 58 13.09 0.59 2.73
CA THR A 58 14.17 1.28 2.00
C THR A 58 14.09 2.79 2.13
N LEU A 59 13.27 3.27 3.08
CA LEU A 59 13.14 4.70 3.41
C LEU A 59 12.51 5.52 2.28
N ARG A 60 11.61 4.89 1.53
CA ARG A 60 10.83 5.60 0.51
C ARG A 60 9.41 5.81 1.02
N VAL A 61 8.89 7.04 0.87
CA VAL A 61 7.50 7.31 1.19
C VAL A 61 6.64 6.75 0.06
N MET A 62 5.71 5.90 0.41
CA MET A 62 4.91 5.14 -0.54
C MET A 62 3.43 5.24 -0.26
N VAL A 63 2.65 5.00 -1.31
CA VAL A 63 1.20 4.91 -1.25
C VAL A 63 0.82 3.49 -1.63
N VAL A 64 0.17 2.78 -0.71
CA VAL A 64 -0.18 1.36 -0.89
C VAL A 64 -1.68 1.19 -0.85
N CYS A 65 -2.25 0.83 -2.00
CA CYS A 65 -3.68 0.52 -2.09
C CYS A 65 -3.90 -0.93 -1.70
N HIS A 66 -4.84 -1.16 -0.80
CA HIS A 66 -5.08 -2.49 -0.25
C HIS A 66 -6.52 -2.64 0.20
N CYS A 67 -6.92 -3.87 0.48
CA CYS A 67 -8.19 -4.16 1.13
C CYS A 67 -7.97 -5.20 2.22
N TYR A 68 -8.97 -5.35 3.09
CA TYR A 68 -8.91 -6.29 4.19
C TYR A 68 -9.81 -7.48 3.91
N ARG A 69 -9.33 -8.67 4.29
CA ARG A 69 -10.08 -9.91 4.19
C ARG A 69 -9.98 -10.65 5.52
N GLU A 70 -10.80 -11.67 5.70
CA GLU A 70 -10.81 -12.50 6.90
C GLU A 70 -10.90 -11.66 8.17
N GLN A 71 -11.85 -10.73 8.17
CA GLN A 71 -12.14 -9.86 9.32
C GLN A 71 -10.91 -9.04 9.75
N GLY A 72 -10.10 -8.64 8.77
CA GLY A 72 -8.95 -7.79 9.02
C GLY A 72 -7.64 -8.52 9.28
N ASN A 73 -7.67 -9.85 9.31
CA ASN A 73 -6.46 -10.63 9.56
C ASN A 73 -5.61 -10.85 8.31
N LEU A 74 -6.17 -10.55 7.14
CA LEU A 74 -5.48 -10.71 5.86
C LEU A 74 -5.56 -9.41 5.10
N ILE A 75 -4.41 -8.88 4.71
CA ILE A 75 -4.31 -7.66 3.90
C ILE A 75 -3.97 -8.07 2.48
N ARG A 76 -4.83 -7.69 1.54
CA ARG A 76 -4.56 -7.91 0.13
C ARG A 76 -4.01 -6.64 -0.49
N ILE A 77 -2.77 -6.67 -0.94
CA ILE A 77 -2.13 -5.53 -1.61
C ILE A 77 -2.59 -5.51 -3.06
N ILE A 78 -3.06 -4.35 -3.50
CA ILE A 78 -3.62 -4.16 -4.84
C ILE A 78 -2.65 -3.40 -5.73
N SER A 79 -2.04 -2.33 -5.22
CA SER A 79 -1.05 -1.56 -5.96
C SER A 79 -0.19 -0.77 -4.99
N ALA A 80 0.99 -0.37 -5.47
CA ALA A 80 1.91 0.42 -4.66
C ALA A 80 2.74 1.30 -5.56
N ARG A 81 3.00 2.52 -5.12
CA ARG A 81 3.82 3.46 -5.87
C ARG A 81 4.49 4.43 -4.90
N LYS A 82 5.48 5.14 -5.38
CA LYS A 82 6.08 6.23 -4.60
C LYS A 82 5.04 7.33 -4.41
N ALA A 83 5.07 7.96 -3.25
CA ALA A 83 4.21 9.11 -3.00
C ALA A 83 4.62 10.28 -3.89
N SER A 84 3.65 11.06 -4.35
CA SER A 84 3.92 12.31 -5.03
C SER A 84 4.46 13.33 -4.02
N ALA A 85 4.99 14.46 -4.51
CA ALA A 85 5.46 15.54 -3.64
C ALA A 85 4.33 16.02 -2.72
N HIS A 86 3.12 16.15 -3.27
CA HIS A 86 1.96 16.57 -2.49
C HIS A 86 1.62 15.55 -1.40
N GLU A 87 1.62 14.28 -1.76
CA GLU A 87 1.32 13.21 -0.80
C GLU A 87 2.40 13.11 0.28
N SER A 88 3.66 13.26 -0.11
CA SER A 88 4.77 13.20 0.83
C SER A 88 4.66 14.25 1.93
N LYS A 89 4.08 15.41 1.60
CA LYS A 89 3.88 16.48 2.59
C LYS A 89 2.87 16.10 3.66
N GLN A 90 2.01 15.13 3.39
CA GLN A 90 1.03 14.66 4.35
C GLN A 90 1.62 13.63 5.32
N TYR A 91 2.78 13.12 5.01
CA TYR A 91 3.46 12.14 5.87
C TYR A 91 4.08 12.87 7.05
N PRO A 92 3.80 12.42 8.29
CA PRO A 92 4.29 13.09 9.50
C PRO A 92 5.80 13.02 9.72
#